data_ac7a25caed1efb98e70a553aacf41192
#
_entry.id   ac7a25caed1efb98e70a553aacf41192
#
_cell.length_a   1.000
_cell.length_b   1.000
_cell.length_c   1.000
_cell.angle_alpha   90.00
_cell.angle_beta   90.00
_cell.angle_gamma   90.00
#
_symmetry.space_group_name_H-M   'P 1'
#
loop_
_entity.id
_entity.type
_entity.pdbx_description
1 polymer ?
#
loop_
_entity_poly.entity_id
_entity_poly.type
_entity_poly.pdbx_seq_one_letter_code
_entity_poly.pdbx_strand_id
1 'polypeptide(L)'
;MKRFGLILANVVSFVWRIMPGRLRLGLLTGLMVLDSRHRDPGKGLEHLLRLRDKLDWVINERAMAYGYGEHPKHRLTRYHDFFVRHLTNGQRVLDVGCGYGAVARTIACAYPNSEVVGIDQDRGRLAMARTSENPPNLNFVEGDATASVPPGPWDAVVLSNVLEHIVDRVGFLKALQGSTLARQYLIRVPLFGRKWQMPLRRELGVDFRSDPDHKIEHTYDEFLAEIAASGLTVHEVQTRWGEIWADCRRDENHA
;
A
#
# COMPACT_ATOMS: atom_id res chain seq x y z
N MET A 1 33.79 -23.17 4.86
CA MET A 1 33.16 -22.54 3.70
C MET A 1 32.52 -21.16 4.00
N LYS A 2 31.68 -20.98 5.07
CA LYS A 2 31.04 -19.69 5.36
C LYS A 2 31.99 -18.50 5.62
N ARG A 3 33.12 -18.72 6.36
CA ARG A 3 34.13 -17.66 6.64
C ARG A 3 34.87 -17.20 5.38
N PHE A 4 35.22 -18.10 4.46
CA PHE A 4 35.89 -17.74 3.22
C PHE A 4 34.98 -16.91 2.28
N GLY A 5 33.70 -17.28 2.21
CA GLY A 5 32.71 -16.51 1.47
C GLY A 5 32.52 -15.07 1.99
N LEU A 6 32.54 -14.87 3.31
CA LEU A 6 32.45 -13.55 3.93
C LEU A 6 33.69 -12.68 3.67
N ILE A 7 34.90 -13.26 3.70
CA ILE A 7 36.15 -12.55 3.37
C ILE A 7 36.13 -12.12 1.91
N LEU A 8 35.77 -13.03 1.01
CA LEU A 8 35.65 -12.73 -0.42
C LEU A 8 34.62 -11.64 -0.68
N ALA A 9 33.46 -11.68 -0.01
CA ALA A 9 32.44 -10.65 -0.11
C ALA A 9 32.93 -9.28 0.36
N ASN A 10 33.72 -9.24 1.43
CA ASN A 10 34.31 -7.98 1.92
C ASN A 10 35.34 -7.41 0.95
N VAL A 11 36.21 -8.24 0.36
CA VAL A 11 37.20 -7.82 -0.63
C VAL A 11 36.49 -7.30 -1.90
N VAL A 12 35.51 -8.06 -2.41
CA VAL A 12 34.72 -7.65 -3.57
C VAL A 12 33.98 -6.34 -3.28
N SER A 13 33.39 -6.19 -2.11
CA SER A 13 32.72 -4.95 -1.67
C SER A 13 33.69 -3.76 -1.62
N PHE A 14 34.91 -3.99 -1.12
CA PHE A 14 35.92 -2.93 -1.10
C PHE A 14 36.30 -2.48 -2.52
N VAL A 15 36.67 -3.44 -3.40
CA VAL A 15 37.01 -3.14 -4.82
C VAL A 15 35.83 -2.46 -5.52
N TRP A 16 34.60 -2.93 -5.28
CA TRP A 16 33.39 -2.32 -5.81
C TRP A 16 33.21 -0.87 -5.39
N ARG A 17 33.50 -0.54 -4.11
CA ARG A 17 33.36 0.83 -3.56
C ARG A 17 34.35 1.82 -4.16
N ILE A 18 35.60 1.41 -4.43
CA ILE A 18 36.63 2.28 -5.01
C ILE A 18 36.48 2.46 -6.52
N MET A 19 35.70 1.59 -7.18
CA MET A 19 35.45 1.69 -8.62
C MET A 19 34.61 2.97 -8.93
N PRO A 20 34.99 3.75 -9.96
CA PRO A 20 34.20 4.91 -10.38
C PRO A 20 32.74 4.57 -10.65
N GLY A 21 31.80 5.41 -10.21
CA GLY A 21 30.38 5.15 -10.33
C GLY A 21 29.91 4.88 -11.77
N ARG A 22 30.50 5.58 -12.75
CA ARG A 22 30.21 5.35 -14.18
C ARG A 22 30.58 3.95 -14.64
N LEU A 23 31.71 3.41 -14.17
CA LEU A 23 32.16 2.05 -14.52
C LEU A 23 31.25 1.00 -13.87
N ARG A 24 30.90 1.19 -12.61
CA ARG A 24 29.93 0.31 -11.92
C ARG A 24 28.58 0.27 -12.64
N LEU A 25 28.05 1.44 -13.01
CA LEU A 25 26.80 1.54 -13.76
C LEU A 25 26.91 0.86 -15.12
N GLY A 26 28.02 1.08 -15.84
CA GLY A 26 28.27 0.43 -17.14
C GLY A 26 28.32 -1.09 -17.05
N LEU A 27 29.00 -1.65 -16.03
CA LEU A 27 29.05 -3.10 -15.79
C LEU A 27 27.66 -3.68 -15.48
N LEU A 28 26.90 -3.05 -14.58
CA LEU A 28 25.55 -3.49 -14.25
C LEU A 28 24.63 -3.43 -15.47
N THR A 29 24.68 -2.31 -16.23
CA THR A 29 23.89 -2.17 -17.46
C THR A 29 24.31 -3.22 -18.50
N GLY A 30 25.60 -3.48 -18.65
CA GLY A 30 26.12 -4.51 -19.55
C GLY A 30 25.59 -5.91 -19.21
N LEU A 31 25.57 -6.26 -17.93
CA LEU A 31 24.98 -7.53 -17.47
C LEU A 31 23.49 -7.62 -17.78
N MET A 32 22.74 -6.55 -17.55
CA MET A 32 21.29 -6.49 -17.89
C MET A 32 21.06 -6.64 -19.39
N VAL A 33 21.91 -5.97 -20.21
CA VAL A 33 21.84 -6.12 -21.68
C VAL A 33 22.12 -7.55 -22.10
N LEU A 34 23.14 -8.21 -21.55
CA LEU A 34 23.48 -9.60 -21.85
C LEU A 34 22.32 -10.54 -21.46
N ASP A 35 21.78 -10.39 -20.26
CA ASP A 35 20.66 -11.20 -19.75
C ASP A 35 19.39 -11.03 -20.60
N SER A 36 19.18 -9.84 -21.17
CA SER A 36 18.03 -9.57 -22.05
C SER A 36 18.14 -10.21 -23.44
N ARG A 37 19.36 -10.69 -23.88
CA ARG A 37 19.62 -11.19 -25.23
C ARG A 37 19.23 -12.67 -25.42
N HIS A 38 17.99 -12.99 -25.03
CA HIS A 38 17.41 -14.30 -25.32
C HIS A 38 16.98 -14.38 -26.80
N ARG A 39 16.98 -15.61 -27.40
CA ARG A 39 16.50 -15.82 -28.78
C ARG A 39 15.03 -15.40 -28.96
N ASP A 40 14.24 -15.60 -27.93
CA ASP A 40 12.87 -15.10 -27.80
C ASP A 40 12.89 -13.76 -27.09
N PRO A 41 12.53 -12.64 -27.75
CA PRO A 41 12.50 -11.32 -27.15
C PRO A 41 11.56 -11.21 -25.95
N GLY A 42 10.45 -11.97 -25.93
CA GLY A 42 9.50 -12.00 -24.81
C GLY A 42 10.15 -12.52 -23.54
N LYS A 43 10.95 -13.60 -23.63
CA LYS A 43 11.70 -14.13 -22.49
C LYS A 43 12.78 -13.18 -21.98
N GLY A 44 13.49 -12.49 -22.89
CA GLY A 44 14.44 -11.47 -22.51
C GLY A 44 13.78 -10.31 -21.75
N LEU A 45 12.61 -9.90 -22.21
CA LEU A 45 11.81 -8.87 -21.55
C LEU A 45 11.26 -9.32 -20.19
N GLU A 46 10.79 -10.58 -20.09
CA GLU A 46 10.37 -11.19 -18.82
C GLU A 46 11.50 -11.16 -17.78
N HIS A 47 12.73 -11.54 -18.16
CA HIS A 47 13.89 -11.49 -17.27
C HIS A 47 14.16 -10.07 -16.75
N LEU A 48 14.12 -9.07 -17.63
CA LEU A 48 14.31 -7.68 -17.23
C LEU A 48 13.21 -7.18 -16.28
N LEU A 49 11.96 -7.58 -16.50
CA LEU A 49 10.85 -7.21 -15.62
C LEU A 49 11.01 -7.82 -14.22
N ARG A 50 11.43 -9.10 -14.14
CA ARG A 50 11.74 -9.77 -12.86
C ARG A 50 12.96 -9.16 -12.16
N LEU A 51 13.99 -8.79 -12.91
CA LEU A 51 15.17 -8.10 -12.37
C LEU A 51 14.79 -6.72 -11.79
N ARG A 52 13.91 -6.01 -12.49
CA ARG A 52 13.37 -4.75 -12.00
C ARG A 52 12.65 -4.89 -10.66
N ASP A 53 11.87 -5.96 -10.43
CA ASP A 53 11.22 -6.20 -9.14
C ASP A 53 12.25 -6.32 -8.01
N LYS A 54 13.38 -7.00 -8.28
CA LYS A 54 14.48 -7.09 -7.31
C LYS A 54 15.13 -5.73 -7.07
N LEU A 55 15.29 -4.93 -8.11
CA LEU A 55 15.82 -3.57 -7.99
C LEU A 55 14.87 -2.66 -7.20
N ASP A 56 13.58 -2.72 -7.49
CA ASP A 56 12.56 -1.95 -6.77
C ASP A 56 12.53 -2.33 -5.27
N TRP A 57 12.70 -3.63 -4.95
CA TRP A 57 12.86 -4.08 -3.56
C TRP A 57 14.10 -3.46 -2.87
N VAL A 58 15.27 -3.46 -3.53
CA VAL A 58 16.50 -2.82 -3.01
C VAL A 58 16.33 -1.32 -2.84
N ILE A 59 15.66 -0.65 -3.80
CA ILE A 59 15.35 0.79 -3.72
C ILE A 59 14.48 1.07 -2.49
N ASN A 60 13.43 0.28 -2.25
CA ASN A 60 12.55 0.45 -1.10
C ASN A 60 13.31 0.27 0.23
N GLU A 61 14.18 -0.75 0.33
CA GLU A 61 15.03 -0.97 1.51
C GLU A 61 15.94 0.25 1.76
N ARG A 62 16.57 0.78 0.72
CA ARG A 62 17.40 1.99 0.82
C ARG A 62 16.59 3.24 1.12
N ALA A 63 15.36 3.35 0.61
CA ALA A 63 14.46 4.44 0.92
C ALA A 63 14.07 4.46 2.41
N MET A 64 13.78 3.29 2.99
CA MET A 64 13.55 3.18 4.43
C MET A 64 14.76 3.62 5.25
N ALA A 65 15.97 3.22 4.86
CA ALA A 65 17.21 3.64 5.52
C ALA A 65 17.45 5.16 5.37
N TYR A 66 17.19 5.73 4.18
CA TYR A 66 17.28 7.17 3.94
C TYR A 66 16.28 7.97 4.76
N GLY A 67 15.09 7.44 4.99
CA GLY A 67 14.03 8.05 5.78
C GLY A 67 14.07 7.74 7.28
N TYR A 68 15.19 7.19 7.77
CA TYR A 68 15.35 6.85 9.21
C TYR A 68 14.24 5.96 9.76
N GLY A 69 13.76 5.01 8.95
CA GLY A 69 12.70 4.07 9.32
C GLY A 69 11.31 4.47 8.82
N GLU A 70 11.15 5.67 8.28
CA GLU A 70 9.94 6.09 7.59
C GLU A 70 10.16 6.17 6.08
N HIS A 71 9.28 5.53 5.30
CA HIS A 71 9.44 5.56 3.84
C HIS A 71 9.13 6.96 3.29
N PRO A 72 10.05 7.57 2.50
CA PRO A 72 9.89 8.94 1.96
C PRO A 72 8.60 9.17 1.17
N LYS A 73 7.96 8.09 0.66
CA LYS A 73 6.68 8.20 -0.06
C LYS A 73 5.61 8.92 0.77
N HIS A 74 5.55 8.70 2.09
CA HIS A 74 4.57 9.36 2.96
C HIS A 74 4.65 10.88 2.84
N ARG A 75 5.85 11.41 2.96
CA ARG A 75 6.13 12.85 2.86
C ARG A 75 5.96 13.40 1.42
N LEU A 76 6.40 12.64 0.41
CA LEU A 76 6.45 13.10 -0.98
C LEU A 76 5.10 13.01 -1.68
N THR A 77 4.32 11.95 -1.43
CA THR A 77 3.00 11.78 -2.05
C THR A 77 1.91 12.49 -1.27
N ARG A 78 2.12 12.73 0.03
CA ARG A 78 1.19 13.38 0.95
C ARG A 78 -0.20 12.73 0.92
N TYR A 79 -0.28 11.43 0.74
CA TYR A 79 -1.56 10.74 0.64
C TYR A 79 -2.36 10.77 1.95
N HIS A 80 -1.71 10.97 3.10
CA HIS A 80 -2.40 11.18 4.37
C HIS A 80 -3.29 12.44 4.34
N ASP A 81 -2.88 13.49 3.60
CA ASP A 81 -3.67 14.72 3.46
C ASP A 81 -5.04 14.44 2.81
N PHE A 82 -5.14 13.39 1.99
CA PHE A 82 -6.43 12.98 1.43
C PHE A 82 -7.39 12.57 2.53
N PHE A 83 -6.98 11.73 3.46
CA PHE A 83 -7.82 11.29 4.56
C PHE A 83 -8.16 12.44 5.50
N VAL A 84 -7.15 13.24 5.89
CA VAL A 84 -7.35 14.37 6.79
C VAL A 84 -8.38 15.36 6.23
N ARG A 85 -8.26 15.81 4.98
CA ARG A 85 -9.16 16.83 4.42
C ARG A 85 -10.62 16.41 4.25
N HIS A 86 -10.89 15.09 4.25
CA HIS A 86 -12.25 14.55 4.13
C HIS A 86 -12.90 14.25 5.49
N LEU A 87 -12.19 14.47 6.58
CA LEU A 87 -12.66 14.27 7.94
C LEU A 87 -12.82 15.61 8.66
N THR A 88 -13.54 15.59 9.78
CA THR A 88 -13.72 16.75 10.65
C THR A 88 -13.43 16.39 12.10
N ASN A 89 -13.08 17.39 12.90
CA ASN A 89 -12.79 17.19 14.32
C ASN A 89 -14.05 16.75 15.09
N GLY A 90 -13.92 15.80 15.98
CA GLY A 90 -15.02 15.24 16.77
C GLY A 90 -15.63 13.95 16.20
N GLN A 91 -15.18 13.50 15.02
CA GLN A 91 -15.65 12.24 14.42
C GLN A 91 -15.04 11.02 15.08
N ARG A 92 -15.77 9.89 15.05
CA ARG A 92 -15.27 8.54 15.35
C ARG A 92 -14.81 7.88 14.05
N VAL A 93 -13.52 7.58 13.95
CA VAL A 93 -12.87 7.07 12.74
C VAL A 93 -12.29 5.69 12.99
N LEU A 94 -12.66 4.72 12.14
CA LEU A 94 -12.10 3.37 12.13
C LEU A 94 -11.13 3.22 10.95
N ASP A 95 -9.83 3.01 11.24
CA ASP A 95 -8.80 2.70 10.23
C ASP A 95 -8.63 1.18 10.15
N VAL A 96 -9.18 0.58 9.10
CA VAL A 96 -9.16 -0.88 8.86
C VAL A 96 -7.89 -1.26 8.11
N GLY A 97 -7.17 -2.27 8.62
CA GLY A 97 -5.87 -2.66 8.09
C GLY A 97 -4.82 -1.59 8.37
N CYS A 98 -4.83 -1.02 9.57
CA CYS A 98 -4.02 0.16 9.93
C CYS A 98 -2.50 -0.09 9.91
N GLY A 99 -2.04 -1.34 9.89
CA GLY A 99 -0.63 -1.72 9.87
C GLY A 99 0.18 -1.10 11.00
N TYR A 100 1.20 -0.30 10.66
CA TYR A 100 2.02 0.45 11.63
C TYR A 100 1.34 1.73 12.17
N GLY A 101 0.08 1.96 11.86
CA GLY A 101 -0.72 3.06 12.37
C GLY A 101 -0.40 4.44 11.77
N ALA A 102 0.24 4.51 10.61
CA ALA A 102 0.70 5.79 10.05
C ALA A 102 -0.46 6.71 9.68
N VAL A 103 -1.50 6.20 9.01
CA VAL A 103 -2.70 6.97 8.64
C VAL A 103 -3.51 7.32 9.88
N ALA A 104 -3.82 6.34 10.73
CA ALA A 104 -4.56 6.54 11.98
C ALA A 104 -3.91 7.63 12.85
N ARG A 105 -2.58 7.57 13.01
CA ARG A 105 -1.82 8.57 13.79
C ARG A 105 -1.92 9.97 13.18
N THR A 106 -1.81 10.09 11.86
CA THR A 106 -1.95 11.39 11.18
C THR A 106 -3.34 11.99 11.39
N ILE A 107 -4.39 11.17 11.30
CA ILE A 107 -5.77 11.60 11.53
C ILE A 107 -5.95 12.04 13.00
N ALA A 108 -5.50 11.23 13.95
CA ALA A 108 -5.63 11.52 15.38
C ALA A 108 -4.87 12.80 15.79
N CYS A 109 -3.68 13.04 15.24
CA CYS A 109 -2.93 14.27 15.45
C CYS A 109 -3.64 15.49 14.85
N ALA A 110 -4.25 15.34 13.66
CA ALA A 110 -4.95 16.43 13.00
C ALA A 110 -6.26 16.83 13.73
N TYR A 111 -6.90 15.86 14.39
CA TYR A 111 -8.21 16.02 15.02
C TYR A 111 -8.23 15.55 16.47
N PRO A 112 -7.73 16.37 17.42
CA PRO A 112 -7.56 15.97 18.83
C PRO A 112 -8.85 15.58 19.56
N ASN A 113 -10.03 16.06 19.11
CA ASN A 113 -11.31 15.72 19.71
C ASN A 113 -12.00 14.52 19.03
N SER A 114 -11.39 13.93 18.01
CA SER A 114 -11.87 12.71 17.35
C SER A 114 -11.43 11.47 18.14
N GLU A 115 -12.22 10.41 18.07
CA GLU A 115 -11.82 9.07 18.49
C GLU A 115 -11.31 8.32 17.26
N VAL A 116 -10.07 7.85 17.28
CA VAL A 116 -9.48 7.09 16.17
C VAL A 116 -9.11 5.69 16.67
N VAL A 117 -9.60 4.67 15.99
CA VAL A 117 -9.25 3.28 16.27
C VAL A 117 -8.69 2.63 15.02
N GLY A 118 -7.48 2.09 15.12
CA GLY A 118 -6.88 1.24 14.08
C GLY A 118 -7.09 -0.24 14.40
N ILE A 119 -7.56 -1.02 13.42
CA ILE A 119 -7.63 -2.48 13.52
C ILE A 119 -6.72 -3.13 12.49
N ASP A 120 -5.94 -4.13 12.92
CA ASP A 120 -5.10 -4.95 12.04
C ASP A 120 -4.98 -6.37 12.61
N GLN A 121 -4.81 -7.37 11.74
CA GLN A 121 -4.60 -8.76 12.15
C GLN A 121 -3.14 -9.09 12.48
N ASP A 122 -2.19 -8.25 12.05
CA ASP A 122 -0.75 -8.45 12.27
C ASP A 122 -0.31 -7.91 13.63
N ARG A 123 -0.12 -8.82 14.59
CA ARG A 123 0.39 -8.52 15.94
C ARG A 123 1.72 -7.77 15.93
N GLY A 124 2.62 -8.12 15.00
CA GLY A 124 3.94 -7.52 14.93
C GLY A 124 3.86 -6.05 14.52
N ARG A 125 3.04 -5.75 13.49
CA ARG A 125 2.79 -4.37 13.06
C ARG A 125 2.12 -3.55 14.16
N LEU A 126 1.11 -4.11 14.83
CA LEU A 126 0.43 -3.44 15.95
C LEU A 126 1.35 -3.21 17.15
N ALA A 127 2.24 -4.16 17.47
CA ALA A 127 3.21 -3.96 18.53
C ALA A 127 4.10 -2.74 18.25
N MET A 128 4.59 -2.61 17.00
CA MET A 128 5.35 -1.45 16.57
C MET A 128 4.51 -0.16 16.54
N ALA A 129 3.25 -0.23 16.09
CA ALA A 129 2.35 0.92 16.10
C ALA A 129 2.16 1.48 17.52
N ARG A 130 2.01 0.61 18.52
CA ARG A 130 1.85 0.98 19.93
C ARG A 130 3.10 1.55 20.58
N THR A 131 4.30 1.17 20.11
CA THR A 131 5.57 1.71 20.63
C THR A 131 5.93 3.10 20.08
N SER A 132 5.26 3.53 19.01
CA SER A 132 5.41 4.88 18.47
C SER A 132 4.79 5.92 19.41
N GLU A 133 5.22 7.16 19.29
CA GLU A 133 4.56 8.27 19.97
C GLU A 133 3.15 8.47 19.38
N ASN A 134 2.13 8.14 20.16
CA ASN A 134 0.74 8.18 19.76
C ASN A 134 -0.02 9.26 20.52
N PRO A 135 -0.92 10.03 19.87
CA PRO A 135 -1.80 10.95 20.58
C PRO A 135 -2.84 10.18 21.42
N PRO A 136 -3.35 10.78 22.52
CA PRO A 136 -4.20 10.09 23.49
C PRO A 136 -5.55 9.62 22.95
N ASN A 137 -5.99 10.18 21.85
CA ASN A 137 -7.23 9.83 21.14
C ASN A 137 -7.09 8.72 20.10
N LEU A 138 -5.93 8.04 20.04
CA LEU A 138 -5.65 6.91 19.14
C LEU A 138 -5.51 5.60 19.91
N ASN A 139 -6.29 4.59 19.50
CA ASN A 139 -6.19 3.22 20.02
C ASN A 139 -5.95 2.21 18.89
N PHE A 140 -5.34 1.06 19.23
CA PHE A 140 -5.10 -0.04 18.30
C PHE A 140 -5.71 -1.34 18.82
N VAL A 141 -6.49 -2.01 17.96
CA VAL A 141 -7.15 -3.28 18.24
C VAL A 141 -6.61 -4.36 17.31
N GLU A 142 -6.32 -5.53 17.86
CA GLU A 142 -6.00 -6.71 17.07
C GLU A 142 -7.29 -7.41 16.62
N GLY A 143 -7.41 -7.69 15.33
CA GLY A 143 -8.55 -8.42 14.79
C GLY A 143 -8.49 -8.53 13.26
N ASP A 144 -9.21 -9.55 12.79
CA ASP A 144 -9.48 -9.72 11.36
C ASP A 144 -10.77 -8.97 11.02
N ALA A 145 -10.63 -7.87 10.29
CA ALA A 145 -11.76 -7.04 9.90
C ALA A 145 -12.74 -7.74 8.93
N THR A 146 -12.35 -8.86 8.31
CA THR A 146 -13.28 -9.68 7.52
C THR A 146 -14.22 -10.51 8.38
N ALA A 147 -13.84 -10.80 9.62
CA ALA A 147 -14.64 -11.53 10.59
C ALA A 147 -15.46 -10.59 11.50
N SER A 148 -14.81 -9.55 12.01
CA SER A 148 -15.47 -8.56 12.87
C SER A 148 -14.65 -7.28 13.00
N VAL A 149 -15.35 -6.17 13.23
CA VAL A 149 -14.75 -4.88 13.54
C VAL A 149 -15.21 -4.36 14.91
N PRO A 150 -14.47 -3.44 15.54
CA PRO A 150 -14.92 -2.79 16.76
C PRO A 150 -16.33 -2.18 16.60
N PRO A 151 -17.22 -2.35 17.60
CA PRO A 151 -18.63 -1.94 17.48
C PRO A 151 -18.76 -0.42 17.25
N GLY A 152 -19.68 -0.04 16.35
CA GLY A 152 -20.02 1.34 16.05
C GLY A 152 -20.96 1.99 17.07
N PRO A 153 -21.58 3.12 16.71
CA PRO A 153 -21.50 3.72 15.38
C PRO A 153 -20.17 4.43 15.13
N TRP A 154 -19.71 4.37 13.88
CA TRP A 154 -18.55 5.10 13.36
C TRP A 154 -19.04 6.17 12.39
N ASP A 155 -18.38 7.32 12.33
CA ASP A 155 -18.70 8.37 11.36
C ASP A 155 -18.03 8.07 10.01
N ALA A 156 -16.78 7.60 10.07
CA ALA A 156 -15.98 7.28 8.89
C ALA A 156 -15.17 5.99 9.06
N VAL A 157 -15.00 5.28 7.94
CA VAL A 157 -14.10 4.13 7.80
C VAL A 157 -13.00 4.47 6.81
N VAL A 158 -11.75 4.18 7.16
CA VAL A 158 -10.59 4.33 6.29
C VAL A 158 -10.12 2.94 5.84
N LEU A 159 -9.89 2.79 4.54
CA LEU A 159 -9.40 1.59 3.88
C LEU A 159 -8.20 1.96 3.00
N SER A 160 -7.02 2.05 3.60
CA SER A 160 -5.81 2.46 2.90
C SER A 160 -4.96 1.25 2.51
N ASN A 161 -5.04 0.82 1.28
CA ASN A 161 -4.42 -0.41 0.75
C ASN A 161 -4.92 -1.67 1.48
N VAL A 162 -6.21 -1.90 1.43
CA VAL A 162 -6.90 -3.03 2.07
C VAL A 162 -7.69 -3.86 1.05
N LEU A 163 -8.51 -3.21 0.21
CA LEU A 163 -9.43 -3.93 -0.67
C LEU A 163 -8.71 -4.85 -1.66
N GLU A 164 -7.51 -4.49 -2.08
CA GLU A 164 -6.68 -5.32 -2.96
C GLU A 164 -6.30 -6.68 -2.36
N HIS A 165 -6.36 -6.83 -1.03
CA HIS A 165 -6.10 -8.09 -0.32
C HIS A 165 -7.36 -8.93 -0.11
N ILE A 166 -8.55 -8.37 -0.31
CA ILE A 166 -9.82 -9.04 -0.06
C ILE A 166 -10.30 -9.78 -1.31
N VAL A 167 -10.78 -11.01 -1.16
CA VAL A 167 -11.32 -11.82 -2.26
C VAL A 167 -12.73 -11.36 -2.62
N ASP A 168 -13.65 -11.36 -1.65
CA ASP A 168 -15.02 -10.85 -1.81
C ASP A 168 -15.10 -9.41 -1.28
N ARG A 169 -14.69 -8.46 -2.09
CA ARG A 169 -14.63 -7.04 -1.75
C ARG A 169 -16.00 -6.41 -1.59
N VAL A 170 -16.94 -6.80 -2.46
CA VAL A 170 -18.32 -6.30 -2.41
C VAL A 170 -19.02 -6.78 -1.14
N GLY A 171 -18.90 -8.08 -0.82
CA GLY A 171 -19.43 -8.65 0.42
C GLY A 171 -18.80 -8.02 1.67
N PHE A 172 -17.49 -7.82 1.64
CA PHE A 172 -16.75 -7.16 2.71
C PHE A 172 -17.24 -5.72 2.96
N LEU A 173 -17.38 -4.91 1.91
CA LEU A 173 -17.88 -3.54 2.02
C LEU A 173 -19.32 -3.51 2.56
N LYS A 174 -20.19 -4.43 2.15
CA LYS A 174 -21.56 -4.57 2.68
C LYS A 174 -21.55 -4.94 4.17
N ALA A 175 -20.72 -5.89 4.56
CA ALA A 175 -20.56 -6.30 5.96
C ALA A 175 -20.04 -5.16 6.84
N LEU A 176 -19.05 -4.40 6.35
CA LEU A 176 -18.56 -3.21 7.04
C LEU A 176 -19.65 -2.15 7.22
N GLN A 177 -20.49 -1.91 6.20
CA GLN A 177 -21.61 -0.95 6.31
C GLN A 177 -22.59 -1.38 7.40
N GLY A 178 -22.92 -2.69 7.49
CA GLY A 178 -23.80 -3.24 8.52
C GLY A 178 -23.22 -3.15 9.93
N SER A 179 -21.92 -3.38 10.07
CA SER A 179 -21.26 -3.48 11.38
C SER A 179 -20.85 -2.10 11.93
N THR A 180 -20.40 -1.20 11.07
CA THR A 180 -19.90 0.12 11.48
C THR A 180 -20.98 1.19 11.54
N LEU A 181 -22.04 1.03 10.74
CA LEU A 181 -23.07 2.06 10.48
C LEU A 181 -22.50 3.37 9.96
N ALA A 182 -21.26 3.37 9.49
CA ALA A 182 -20.58 4.55 9.00
C ALA A 182 -21.25 5.09 7.72
N ARG A 183 -21.22 6.41 7.58
CA ARG A 183 -21.74 7.09 6.39
C ARG A 183 -20.68 7.35 5.33
N GLN A 184 -19.40 7.37 5.73
CA GLN A 184 -18.27 7.72 4.88
C GLN A 184 -17.22 6.62 4.87
N TYR A 185 -16.69 6.33 3.68
CA TYR A 185 -15.65 5.35 3.43
C TYR A 185 -14.55 6.01 2.59
N LEU A 186 -13.39 6.23 3.20
CA LEU A 186 -12.22 6.79 2.54
C LEU A 186 -11.32 5.66 2.07
N ILE A 187 -11.26 5.45 0.78
CA ILE A 187 -10.65 4.26 0.17
C ILE A 187 -9.45 4.67 -0.67
N ARG A 188 -8.36 3.94 -0.53
CA ARG A 188 -7.16 4.06 -1.34
C ARG A 188 -6.71 2.67 -1.77
N VAL A 189 -6.54 2.45 -3.09
CA VAL A 189 -6.10 1.19 -3.69
C VAL A 189 -5.11 1.43 -4.82
N PRO A 190 -4.21 0.47 -5.15
CA PRO A 190 -3.34 0.57 -6.31
C PRO A 190 -4.14 0.52 -7.62
N LEU A 191 -3.71 1.34 -8.59
CA LEU A 191 -4.29 1.38 -9.93
C LEU A 191 -3.52 0.44 -10.87
N PHE A 192 -4.21 -0.48 -11.55
CA PHE A 192 -3.61 -1.37 -12.55
C PHE A 192 -2.91 -0.58 -13.68
N GLY A 193 -3.59 0.46 -14.20
CA GLY A 193 -3.09 1.31 -15.27
C GLY A 193 -1.98 2.30 -14.87
N ARG A 194 -1.33 2.13 -13.71
CA ARG A 194 -0.31 3.04 -13.20
C ARG A 194 0.95 3.18 -14.09
N LYS A 195 1.24 2.16 -14.89
CA LYS A 195 2.34 2.14 -15.87
C LYS A 195 1.96 1.21 -17.03
N TRP A 196 2.39 1.53 -18.25
CA TRP A 196 2.15 0.72 -19.45
C TRP A 196 2.72 -0.72 -19.34
N GLN A 197 3.71 -0.92 -18.48
CA GLN A 197 4.27 -2.25 -18.25
C GLN A 197 3.31 -3.19 -17.51
N MET A 198 2.28 -2.70 -16.83
CA MET A 198 1.36 -3.59 -16.10
C MET A 198 0.52 -4.47 -17.04
N PRO A 199 -0.16 -3.93 -18.08
CA PRO A 199 -0.79 -4.77 -19.11
C PRO A 199 0.21 -5.70 -19.82
N LEU A 200 1.42 -5.22 -20.14
CA LEU A 200 2.47 -6.04 -20.75
C LEU A 200 2.89 -7.21 -19.86
N ARG A 201 3.05 -6.99 -18.55
CA ARG A 201 3.35 -8.08 -17.61
C ARG A 201 2.27 -9.14 -17.62
N ARG A 202 0.99 -8.73 -17.63
CA ARG A 202 -0.14 -9.66 -17.71
C ARG A 202 -0.13 -10.46 -19.02
N GLU A 203 0.19 -9.84 -20.15
CA GLU A 203 0.34 -10.49 -21.46
C GLU A 203 1.46 -11.54 -21.45
N LEU A 204 2.59 -11.23 -20.82
CA LEU A 204 3.75 -12.13 -20.71
C LEU A 204 3.63 -13.18 -19.60
N GLY A 205 2.55 -13.20 -18.84
CA GLY A 205 2.41 -14.09 -17.68
C GLY A 205 3.36 -13.76 -16.51
N VAL A 206 3.90 -12.53 -16.48
CA VAL A 206 4.72 -12.03 -15.36
C VAL A 206 3.82 -11.37 -14.34
N ASP A 207 4.11 -11.58 -13.06
CA ASP A 207 3.35 -10.94 -11.98
C ASP A 207 3.38 -9.41 -12.13
N PHE A 208 2.19 -8.81 -12.16
CA PHE A 208 1.99 -7.37 -12.32
C PHE A 208 1.53 -6.68 -11.04
N ARG A 209 1.28 -7.47 -9.98
CA ARG A 209 0.81 -6.95 -8.69
C ARG A 209 1.95 -6.21 -7.99
N SER A 210 1.60 -5.17 -7.26
CA SER A 210 2.58 -4.41 -6.48
C SER A 210 3.00 -5.13 -5.20
N ASP A 211 2.16 -6.07 -4.73
CA ASP A 211 2.46 -7.01 -3.66
C ASP A 211 1.95 -8.40 -4.07
N PRO A 212 2.73 -9.49 -3.84
CA PRO A 212 2.29 -10.86 -4.14
C PRO A 212 1.01 -11.29 -3.43
N ASP A 213 0.66 -10.65 -2.32
CA ASP A 213 -0.54 -10.93 -1.55
C ASP A 213 -1.82 -10.29 -2.11
N HIS A 214 -1.70 -9.36 -3.05
CA HIS A 214 -2.85 -8.77 -3.72
C HIS A 214 -3.67 -9.81 -4.47
N LYS A 215 -4.99 -9.75 -4.35
CA LYS A 215 -5.95 -10.56 -5.10
C LYS A 215 -6.34 -9.86 -6.40
N ILE A 216 -6.26 -8.54 -6.42
CA ILE A 216 -6.56 -7.69 -7.58
C ILE A 216 -5.61 -6.47 -7.62
N GLU A 217 -5.45 -5.92 -8.81
CA GLU A 217 -5.02 -4.53 -9.04
C GLU A 217 -6.13 -3.88 -9.83
N HIS A 218 -6.85 -2.96 -9.23
CA HIS A 218 -8.06 -2.39 -9.82
C HIS A 218 -7.76 -1.57 -11.07
N THR A 219 -8.51 -1.79 -12.13
CA THR A 219 -8.74 -0.73 -13.11
C THR A 219 -9.68 0.30 -12.51
N TYR A 220 -9.72 1.49 -13.09
CA TYR A 220 -10.61 2.55 -12.61
C TYR A 220 -12.09 2.13 -12.69
N ASP A 221 -12.48 1.51 -13.80
CA ASP A 221 -13.86 1.07 -14.04
C ASP A 221 -14.28 -0.10 -13.12
N GLU A 222 -13.37 -1.07 -12.87
CA GLU A 222 -13.61 -2.16 -11.91
C GLU A 222 -13.84 -1.61 -10.51
N PHE A 223 -13.02 -0.64 -10.08
CA PHE A 223 -13.19 0.00 -8.78
C PHE A 223 -14.57 0.67 -8.65
N LEU A 224 -14.96 1.48 -9.63
CA LEU A 224 -16.27 2.14 -9.62
C LEU A 224 -17.44 1.13 -9.60
N ALA A 225 -17.33 0.06 -10.39
CA ALA A 225 -18.34 -0.99 -10.44
C ALA A 225 -18.47 -1.74 -9.09
N GLU A 226 -17.35 -2.03 -8.41
CA GLU A 226 -17.36 -2.68 -7.10
C GLU A 226 -17.95 -1.77 -6.01
N ILE A 227 -17.60 -0.47 -6.01
CA ILE A 227 -18.19 0.51 -5.09
C ILE A 227 -19.70 0.58 -5.27
N ALA A 228 -20.18 0.73 -6.51
CA ALA A 228 -21.61 0.76 -6.81
C ALA A 228 -22.32 -0.56 -6.39
N ALA A 229 -21.73 -1.72 -6.69
CA ALA A 229 -22.26 -3.03 -6.31
C ALA A 229 -22.32 -3.23 -4.79
N SER A 230 -21.47 -2.54 -4.02
CA SER A 230 -21.51 -2.56 -2.56
C SER A 230 -22.62 -1.68 -1.95
N GLY A 231 -23.31 -0.86 -2.76
CA GLY A 231 -24.31 0.09 -2.30
C GLY A 231 -23.72 1.40 -1.80
N LEU A 232 -22.46 1.67 -2.12
CA LEU A 232 -21.83 2.97 -1.86
C LEU A 232 -21.85 3.84 -3.13
N THR A 233 -21.94 5.14 -2.93
CA THR A 233 -21.86 6.15 -3.99
C THR A 233 -20.53 6.88 -3.89
N VAL A 234 -19.83 7.03 -5.01
CA VAL A 234 -18.58 7.81 -5.08
C VAL A 234 -18.93 9.30 -5.05
N HIS A 235 -18.47 10.00 -4.02
CA HIS A 235 -18.65 11.44 -3.86
C HIS A 235 -17.46 12.23 -4.46
N GLU A 236 -16.24 11.77 -4.21
CA GLU A 236 -15.01 12.28 -4.85
C GLU A 236 -14.10 11.11 -5.19
N VAL A 237 -13.46 11.14 -6.37
CA VAL A 237 -12.45 10.18 -6.75
C VAL A 237 -11.33 10.87 -7.52
N GLN A 238 -10.10 10.48 -7.25
CA GLN A 238 -8.93 10.96 -7.97
C GLN A 238 -7.92 9.85 -8.19
N THR A 239 -7.16 9.95 -9.26
CA THR A 239 -6.03 9.06 -9.54
C THR A 239 -4.73 9.83 -9.35
N ARG A 240 -3.91 9.42 -8.39
CA ARG A 240 -2.62 10.05 -8.08
C ARG A 240 -1.58 9.01 -7.75
N TRP A 241 -0.35 9.25 -8.17
CA TRP A 241 0.80 8.39 -7.84
C TRP A 241 0.62 6.91 -8.19
N GLY A 242 -0.25 6.60 -9.18
CA GLY A 242 -0.57 5.23 -9.56
C GLY A 242 -1.55 4.52 -8.63
N GLU A 243 -2.38 5.27 -7.95
CA GLU A 243 -3.41 4.80 -7.02
C GLU A 243 -4.74 5.49 -7.30
N ILE A 244 -5.83 4.87 -6.86
CA ILE A 244 -7.17 5.45 -6.80
C ILE A 244 -7.42 5.86 -5.36
N TRP A 245 -7.84 7.10 -5.14
CA TRP A 245 -8.24 7.64 -3.84
C TRP A 245 -9.68 8.11 -3.94
N ALA A 246 -10.57 7.60 -3.10
CA ALA A 246 -12.00 7.86 -3.20
C ALA A 246 -12.65 8.18 -1.84
N ASP A 247 -13.48 9.21 -1.80
CA ASP A 247 -14.50 9.42 -0.78
C ASP A 247 -15.80 8.79 -1.27
N CYS A 248 -16.23 7.73 -0.62
CA CYS A 248 -17.45 7.00 -0.92
C CYS A 248 -18.43 7.15 0.24
N ARG A 249 -19.72 7.20 -0.07
CA ARG A 249 -20.75 7.43 0.93
C ARG A 249 -21.89 6.44 0.80
N ARG A 250 -22.48 6.11 1.94
CA ARG A 250 -23.71 5.32 2.00
C ARG A 250 -24.88 6.20 1.57
N ASP A 251 -25.72 5.73 0.65
CA ASP A 251 -26.94 6.42 0.27
C ASP A 251 -27.93 6.41 1.44
N GLU A 252 -28.44 7.59 1.78
CA GLU A 252 -29.42 7.77 2.87
C GLU A 252 -30.79 7.13 2.56
N ASN A 253 -31.04 6.78 1.30
CA ASN A 253 -32.32 6.23 0.84
C ASN A 253 -32.45 4.70 0.95
N HIS A 254 -31.47 4.00 1.50
CA HIS A 254 -31.47 2.53 1.64
C HIS A 254 -31.28 2.08 3.11
N ALA A 255 -31.73 2.89 4.07
CA ALA A 255 -31.75 2.55 5.50
C ALA A 255 -33.13 2.06 5.95
#